data_6b5216ab01b7f1c5fe1c1da87e489d08
#
_entry.id   6b5216ab01b7f1c5fe1c1da87e489d08
#
_cell.length_a   1.000
_cell.length_b   1.000
_cell.length_c   1.000
_cell.angle_alpha   90.00
_cell.angle_beta   90.00
_cell.angle_gamma   90.00
#
_symmetry.space_group_name_H-M   'P 1'
#
loop_
_entity.id
_entity.type
_entity.pdbx_description
1 polymer ?
#
loop_
_entity_poly.entity_id
_entity_poly.type
_entity_poly.pdbx_seq_one_letter_code
_entity_poly.pdbx_strand_id
1 'polypeptide(L)'
;MKVFLMQRFFDRAAQVSAICLITSLFASEVCAELRIDITKGVVEPIPIAVTDMIGPSGKPTPFGTNLSHLIAEDLERSGLFKPIDRKAFIQNSRDIRTLPRFGDWRVINAQALIQVRAHIVTDGRLRVEFRLWDVLAEQQMVGLAYFTNPDYWRRVAHIIADQIYKRLTGENGYFDTRIVYISESGPPTQRVKRLAIMDQDGANHRFLTDGSSLV
;
A
#
# COMPACT_ATOMS: atom_id res chain seq x y z
N MET A 1 -21.03 57.67 -39.21
CA MET A 1 -21.66 57.02 -38.01
C MET A 1 -21.66 55.48 -38.07
N LYS A 2 -21.65 54.82 -39.20
CA LYS A 2 -21.62 53.32 -39.30
C LYS A 2 -20.25 52.67 -39.00
N VAL A 3 -19.14 53.31 -39.27
CA VAL A 3 -17.78 52.75 -39.10
C VAL A 3 -17.40 52.67 -37.58
N PHE A 4 -17.87 53.60 -36.79
CA PHE A 4 -17.54 53.64 -35.32
C PHE A 4 -18.28 52.56 -34.50
N LEU A 5 -19.45 52.12 -34.97
CA LEU A 5 -20.22 51.04 -34.33
C LEU A 5 -19.57 49.64 -34.63
N MET A 6 -19.02 49.47 -35.84
CA MET A 6 -18.39 48.21 -36.27
C MET A 6 -17.07 47.94 -35.51
N GLN A 7 -16.31 48.98 -35.24
CA GLN A 7 -15.06 48.86 -34.48
C GLN A 7 -15.28 48.44 -33.02
N ARG A 8 -16.31 48.98 -32.36
CA ARG A 8 -16.70 48.56 -31.00
C ARG A 8 -17.24 47.13 -30.89
N PHE A 9 -17.79 46.59 -31.95
CA PHE A 9 -18.23 45.17 -32.02
C PHE A 9 -17.03 44.22 -32.12
N PHE A 10 -16.01 44.57 -32.92
CA PHE A 10 -14.78 43.78 -33.04
C PHE A 10 -13.96 43.79 -31.77
N ASP A 11 -13.84 44.94 -31.08
CA ASP A 11 -13.09 45.03 -29.80
C ASP A 11 -13.76 44.21 -28.69
N ARG A 12 -15.11 44.19 -28.62
CA ARG A 12 -15.85 43.35 -27.65
C ARG A 12 -15.75 41.87 -27.98
N ALA A 13 -15.78 41.47 -29.23
CA ALA A 13 -15.60 40.07 -29.62
C ALA A 13 -14.16 39.57 -29.30
N ALA A 14 -13.14 40.41 -29.53
CA ALA A 14 -11.77 40.11 -29.18
C ALA A 14 -11.57 39.99 -27.65
N GLN A 15 -12.21 40.85 -26.85
CA GLN A 15 -12.14 40.80 -25.38
C GLN A 15 -12.84 39.54 -24.82
N VAL A 16 -14.00 39.15 -25.36
CA VAL A 16 -14.71 37.92 -24.95
C VAL A 16 -13.92 36.69 -25.33
N SER A 17 -13.31 36.66 -26.53
CA SER A 17 -12.41 35.55 -26.93
C SER A 17 -11.18 35.44 -26.07
N ALA A 18 -10.56 36.57 -25.67
CA ALA A 18 -9.40 36.56 -24.78
C ALA A 18 -9.76 36.08 -23.37
N ILE A 19 -10.93 36.44 -22.85
CA ILE A 19 -11.41 35.95 -21.53
C ILE A 19 -11.70 34.45 -21.57
N CYS A 20 -12.33 33.92 -22.62
CA CYS A 20 -12.55 32.49 -22.79
C CYS A 20 -11.25 31.70 -22.92
N LEU A 21 -10.23 32.27 -23.58
CA LEU A 21 -8.91 31.62 -23.71
C LEU A 21 -8.16 31.57 -22.37
N ILE A 22 -8.27 32.61 -21.54
CA ILE A 22 -7.65 32.69 -20.21
C ILE A 22 -8.33 31.73 -19.23
N THR A 23 -9.66 31.56 -19.29
CA THR A 23 -10.38 30.64 -18.41
C THR A 23 -10.11 29.17 -18.76
N SER A 24 -9.81 28.82 -20.00
CA SER A 24 -9.42 27.45 -20.38
C SER A 24 -8.02 27.05 -19.94
N LEU A 25 -7.13 28.00 -19.65
CA LEU A 25 -5.78 27.75 -19.12
C LEU A 25 -5.72 27.39 -17.64
N PHE A 26 -6.82 27.60 -16.89
CA PHE A 26 -6.94 27.29 -15.45
C PHE A 26 -7.78 26.05 -15.16
N ALA A 27 -8.12 25.24 -16.17
CA ALA A 27 -8.70 23.93 -15.95
C ALA A 27 -7.59 23.00 -15.39
N SER A 28 -7.30 23.11 -14.11
CA SER A 28 -6.51 22.11 -13.38
C SER A 28 -7.30 20.81 -13.41
N GLU A 29 -6.71 19.77 -13.97
CA GLU A 29 -7.28 18.42 -13.86
C GLU A 29 -7.31 18.07 -12.37
N VAL A 30 -8.49 18.07 -11.78
CA VAL A 30 -8.72 17.54 -10.43
C VAL A 30 -8.63 16.02 -10.57
N CYS A 31 -7.44 15.49 -10.42
CA CYS A 31 -7.23 14.05 -10.30
C CYS A 31 -7.79 13.63 -8.94
N ALA A 32 -8.88 12.87 -8.93
CA ALA A 32 -9.42 12.29 -7.70
C ALA A 32 -8.44 11.20 -7.23
N GLU A 33 -7.77 11.46 -6.09
CA GLU A 33 -6.85 10.51 -5.47
C GLU A 33 -7.62 9.41 -4.74
N LEU A 34 -7.17 8.16 -4.86
CA LEU A 34 -7.73 7.04 -4.12
C LEU A 34 -7.50 7.22 -2.61
N ARG A 35 -8.59 7.41 -1.85
CA ARG A 35 -8.58 7.55 -0.40
C ARG A 35 -9.78 6.86 0.23
N ILE A 36 -9.54 6.15 1.34
CA ILE A 36 -10.60 5.52 2.13
C ILE A 36 -11.11 6.53 3.17
N ASP A 37 -12.41 6.74 3.20
CA ASP A 37 -13.08 7.49 4.28
C ASP A 37 -13.60 6.49 5.32
N ILE A 38 -12.86 6.35 6.43
CA ILE A 38 -13.17 5.43 7.53
C ILE A 38 -14.23 5.96 8.50
N THR A 39 -14.73 7.19 8.29
CA THR A 39 -15.74 7.80 9.17
C THR A 39 -17.16 7.31 8.87
N LYS A 40 -17.38 6.65 7.73
CA LYS A 40 -18.68 6.10 7.33
C LYS A 40 -18.86 4.70 7.85
N GLY A 41 -19.98 4.41 8.51
CA GLY A 41 -20.24 3.21 9.31
C GLY A 41 -20.24 1.85 8.59
N VAL A 42 -20.22 1.79 7.25
CA VAL A 42 -19.99 0.58 6.44
C VAL A 42 -19.05 0.95 5.31
N VAL A 43 -17.83 0.43 5.37
CA VAL A 43 -16.82 0.62 4.33
C VAL A 43 -16.74 -0.67 3.52
N GLU A 44 -17.02 -0.60 2.22
CA GLU A 44 -16.72 -1.72 1.33
C GLU A 44 -15.20 -1.83 1.18
N PRO A 45 -14.59 -3.01 1.46
CA PRO A 45 -13.15 -3.16 1.39
C PRO A 45 -12.63 -2.90 -0.03
N ILE A 46 -11.58 -2.09 -0.15
CA ILE A 46 -10.94 -1.76 -1.43
C ILE A 46 -10.24 -3.00 -2.00
N PRO A 47 -10.55 -3.42 -3.24
CA PRO A 47 -9.82 -4.49 -3.90
C PRO A 47 -8.40 -4.04 -4.27
N ILE A 48 -7.41 -4.78 -3.74
CA ILE A 48 -5.99 -4.51 -3.94
C ILE A 48 -5.29 -5.70 -4.58
N ALA A 49 -4.32 -5.41 -5.45
CA ALA A 49 -3.41 -6.41 -6.00
C ALA A 49 -2.03 -6.25 -5.37
N VAL A 50 -1.52 -7.30 -4.70
CA VAL A 50 -0.17 -7.32 -4.11
C VAL A 50 0.68 -8.32 -4.89
N THR A 51 1.66 -7.80 -5.65
CA THR A 51 2.49 -8.61 -6.54
C THR A 51 3.92 -8.71 -6.03
N ASP A 52 4.51 -9.88 -6.16
CA ASP A 52 5.94 -10.09 -6.06
C ASP A 52 6.60 -9.91 -7.43
N MET A 53 7.69 -9.17 -7.45
CA MET A 53 8.42 -8.93 -8.69
C MET A 53 9.30 -10.13 -9.03
N ILE A 54 9.38 -10.43 -10.32
CA ILE A 54 10.29 -11.47 -10.83
C ILE A 54 11.73 -11.01 -10.63
N GLY A 55 12.52 -11.82 -9.95
CA GLY A 55 13.94 -11.60 -9.75
C GLY A 55 14.77 -11.84 -11.03
N PRO A 56 16.11 -11.69 -10.96
CA PRO A 56 17.01 -11.87 -12.10
C PRO A 56 16.90 -13.24 -12.77
N SER A 57 16.51 -14.27 -12.02
CA SER A 57 16.33 -15.65 -12.51
C SER A 57 15.03 -15.88 -13.30
N GLY A 58 14.21 -14.85 -13.51
CA GLY A 58 12.92 -14.97 -14.15
C GLY A 58 11.81 -15.56 -13.26
N LYS A 59 12.08 -15.74 -11.97
CA LYS A 59 11.12 -16.23 -10.95
C LYS A 59 11.08 -15.26 -9.77
N PRO A 60 9.97 -15.20 -9.02
CA PRO A 60 9.94 -14.48 -7.76
C PRO A 60 11.01 -15.00 -6.80
N THR A 61 11.62 -14.09 -6.02
CA THR A 61 12.51 -14.52 -4.94
C THR A 61 11.68 -14.99 -3.75
N PRO A 62 12.19 -15.96 -2.93
CA PRO A 62 11.47 -16.38 -1.72
C PRO A 62 11.12 -15.22 -0.81
N PHE A 63 12.02 -14.26 -0.63
CA PHE A 63 11.74 -13.03 0.15
C PHE A 63 10.64 -12.17 -0.49
N GLY A 64 10.64 -12.01 -1.81
CA GLY A 64 9.60 -11.25 -2.51
C GLY A 64 8.22 -11.86 -2.31
N THR A 65 8.12 -13.17 -2.47
CA THR A 65 6.86 -13.92 -2.26
C THR A 65 6.38 -13.83 -0.82
N ASN A 66 7.26 -14.06 0.16
CA ASN A 66 6.90 -13.99 1.57
C ASN A 66 6.48 -12.58 2.00
N LEU A 67 7.21 -11.54 1.56
CA LEU A 67 6.88 -10.15 1.84
C LEU A 67 5.52 -9.76 1.27
N SER A 68 5.28 -10.04 0.00
CA SER A 68 4.01 -9.67 -0.64
C SER A 68 2.82 -10.44 -0.06
N HIS A 69 3.03 -11.68 0.41
CA HIS A 69 2.00 -12.44 1.13
C HIS A 69 1.67 -11.78 2.46
N LEU A 70 2.67 -11.52 3.29
CA LEU A 70 2.46 -10.92 4.60
C LEU A 70 1.86 -9.51 4.52
N ILE A 71 2.29 -8.69 3.56
CA ILE A 71 1.69 -7.36 3.32
C ILE A 71 0.20 -7.50 2.97
N ALA A 72 -0.17 -8.47 2.12
CA ALA A 72 -1.56 -8.71 1.76
C ALA A 72 -2.39 -9.14 2.98
N GLU A 73 -1.88 -10.07 3.80
CA GLU A 73 -2.53 -10.55 5.03
C GLU A 73 -2.72 -9.43 6.06
N ASP A 74 -1.72 -8.58 6.26
CA ASP A 74 -1.81 -7.42 7.15
C ASP A 74 -2.92 -6.46 6.70
N LEU A 75 -2.91 -6.08 5.43
CA LEU A 75 -3.90 -5.18 4.87
C LEU A 75 -5.31 -5.78 4.95
N GLU A 76 -5.49 -7.06 4.63
CA GLU A 76 -6.77 -7.77 4.75
C GLU A 76 -7.29 -7.78 6.18
N ARG A 77 -6.40 -8.01 7.17
CA ARG A 77 -6.74 -8.04 8.61
C ARG A 77 -7.30 -6.72 9.11
N SER A 78 -6.97 -5.60 8.46
CA SER A 78 -7.57 -4.30 8.80
C SER A 78 -9.06 -4.22 8.49
N GLY A 79 -9.60 -5.09 7.63
CA GLY A 79 -10.97 -5.05 7.14
C GLY A 79 -11.23 -3.97 6.08
N LEU A 80 -10.26 -3.11 5.77
CA LEU A 80 -10.40 -2.02 4.80
C LEU A 80 -9.96 -2.40 3.38
N PHE A 81 -9.25 -3.52 3.24
CA PHE A 81 -8.71 -3.99 1.98
C PHE A 81 -9.10 -5.42 1.71
N LYS A 82 -9.29 -5.74 0.43
CA LYS A 82 -9.56 -7.09 -0.05
C LYS A 82 -8.51 -7.48 -1.08
N PRO A 83 -7.51 -8.28 -0.71
CA PRO A 83 -6.53 -8.80 -1.66
C PRO A 83 -7.20 -9.64 -2.75
N ILE A 84 -6.80 -9.38 -3.99
CA ILE A 84 -7.26 -10.14 -5.16
C ILE A 84 -6.41 -11.40 -5.28
N ASP A 85 -7.05 -12.54 -5.57
CA ASP A 85 -6.34 -13.81 -5.78
C ASP A 85 -5.29 -13.65 -6.90
N ARG A 86 -4.06 -14.04 -6.60
CA ARG A 86 -2.92 -13.96 -7.54
C ARG A 86 -3.13 -14.74 -8.83
N LYS A 87 -3.99 -15.76 -8.81
CA LYS A 87 -4.36 -16.52 -10.02
C LYS A 87 -5.12 -15.66 -11.04
N ALA A 88 -5.74 -14.57 -10.60
CA ALA A 88 -6.41 -13.63 -11.47
C ALA A 88 -5.44 -12.64 -12.15
N PHE A 89 -4.18 -12.58 -11.75
CA PHE A 89 -3.22 -11.61 -12.27
C PHE A 89 -2.87 -11.91 -13.74
N ILE A 90 -3.15 -10.95 -14.61
CA ILE A 90 -2.87 -11.02 -16.04
C ILE A 90 -1.42 -10.63 -16.33
N GLN A 91 -0.88 -9.69 -15.55
CA GLN A 91 0.48 -9.17 -15.71
C GLN A 91 1.42 -9.71 -14.64
N ASN A 92 2.54 -10.30 -15.08
CA ASN A 92 3.69 -10.59 -14.21
C ASN A 92 4.72 -9.47 -14.38
N SER A 93 4.93 -8.69 -13.34
CA SER A 93 5.89 -7.56 -13.37
C SER A 93 7.31 -8.07 -13.24
N ARG A 94 8.17 -7.74 -14.23
CA ARG A 94 9.59 -8.14 -14.24
C ARG A 94 10.51 -7.03 -13.70
N ASP A 95 10.12 -5.77 -13.83
CA ASP A 95 10.90 -4.64 -13.33
C ASP A 95 9.98 -3.66 -12.62
N ILE A 96 10.28 -3.39 -11.35
CA ILE A 96 9.54 -2.42 -10.52
C ILE A 96 9.59 -0.98 -11.08
N ARG A 97 10.55 -0.69 -11.98
CA ARG A 97 10.68 0.60 -12.65
C ARG A 97 9.79 0.75 -13.88
N THR A 98 9.30 -0.37 -14.41
CA THR A 98 8.40 -0.37 -15.56
C THR A 98 6.99 0.06 -15.14
N LEU A 99 6.40 0.97 -15.90
CA LEU A 99 5.02 1.38 -15.67
C LEU A 99 4.07 0.18 -15.81
N PRO A 100 3.16 -0.03 -14.85
CA PRO A 100 2.16 -1.10 -14.96
C PRO A 100 1.23 -0.88 -16.16
N ARG A 101 0.75 -1.97 -16.74
CA ARG A 101 -0.34 -1.92 -17.70
C ARG A 101 -1.66 -1.83 -16.93
N PHE A 102 -2.08 -0.63 -16.57
CA PHE A 102 -3.22 -0.39 -15.69
C PHE A 102 -4.52 -1.01 -16.20
N GLY A 103 -4.68 -1.12 -17.52
CA GLY A 103 -5.83 -1.82 -18.15
C GLY A 103 -5.99 -3.26 -17.65
N ASP A 104 -4.90 -4.02 -17.54
CA ASP A 104 -4.93 -5.41 -17.06
C ASP A 104 -5.40 -5.50 -15.59
N TRP A 105 -5.04 -4.53 -14.78
CA TRP A 105 -5.43 -4.45 -13.36
C TRP A 105 -6.88 -4.00 -13.18
N ARG A 106 -7.36 -3.10 -14.04
CA ARG A 106 -8.78 -2.69 -14.05
C ARG A 106 -9.73 -3.83 -14.43
N VAL A 107 -9.32 -4.70 -15.36
CA VAL A 107 -10.14 -5.87 -15.75
C VAL A 107 -10.43 -6.80 -14.57
N ILE A 108 -9.49 -6.93 -13.62
CA ILE A 108 -9.67 -7.73 -12.41
C ILE A 108 -10.18 -6.89 -11.21
N ASN A 109 -10.67 -5.68 -11.47
CA ASN A 109 -11.23 -4.75 -10.48
C ASN A 109 -10.24 -4.30 -9.40
N ALA A 110 -8.93 -4.28 -9.66
CA ALA A 110 -7.96 -3.71 -8.73
C ALA A 110 -8.08 -2.19 -8.72
N GLN A 111 -8.23 -1.59 -7.54
CA GLN A 111 -8.19 -0.14 -7.35
C GLN A 111 -6.79 0.33 -6.94
N ALA A 112 -6.08 -0.46 -6.16
CA ALA A 112 -4.68 -0.22 -5.84
C ALA A 112 -3.81 -1.41 -6.25
N LEU A 113 -2.59 -1.11 -6.73
CA LEU A 113 -1.58 -2.12 -7.08
C LEU A 113 -0.33 -1.88 -6.22
N ILE A 114 0.09 -2.91 -5.51
CA ILE A 114 1.31 -2.93 -4.72
C ILE A 114 2.31 -3.87 -5.40
N GLN A 115 3.44 -3.32 -5.82
CA GLN A 115 4.55 -4.08 -6.39
C GLN A 115 5.67 -4.17 -5.36
N VAL A 116 6.12 -5.39 -5.03
CA VAL A 116 7.18 -5.64 -4.05
C VAL A 116 8.34 -6.36 -4.71
N ARG A 117 9.54 -5.83 -4.58
CA ARG A 117 10.80 -6.44 -5.03
C ARG A 117 11.73 -6.62 -3.85
N ALA A 118 12.27 -7.81 -3.70
CA ALA A 118 13.23 -8.11 -2.65
C ALA A 118 14.40 -8.95 -3.18
N HIS A 119 15.64 -8.56 -2.82
CA HIS A 119 16.85 -9.31 -3.17
C HIS A 119 17.96 -9.00 -2.18
N ILE A 120 18.87 -9.95 -2.02
CA ILE A 120 20.09 -9.76 -1.25
C ILE A 120 21.08 -8.95 -2.09
N VAL A 121 21.62 -7.88 -1.51
CA VAL A 121 22.68 -7.07 -2.11
C VAL A 121 24.06 -7.63 -1.78
N THR A 122 25.11 -7.10 -2.43
CA THR A 122 26.47 -7.62 -2.33
C THR A 122 27.08 -7.61 -0.92
N ASP A 123 26.59 -6.75 -0.04
CA ASP A 123 27.00 -6.65 1.37
C ASP A 123 26.21 -7.60 2.30
N GLY A 124 25.38 -8.49 1.75
CA GLY A 124 24.57 -9.46 2.49
C GLY A 124 23.25 -8.92 3.06
N ARG A 125 22.96 -7.63 2.93
CA ARG A 125 21.69 -7.05 3.38
C ARG A 125 20.55 -7.39 2.41
N LEU A 126 19.35 -7.49 2.94
CA LEU A 126 18.13 -7.57 2.17
C LEU A 126 17.70 -6.15 1.77
N ARG A 127 17.60 -5.92 0.47
CA ARG A 127 16.97 -4.72 -0.09
C ARG A 127 15.55 -5.04 -0.50
N VAL A 128 14.60 -4.28 0.06
CA VAL A 128 13.17 -4.37 -0.24
C VAL A 128 12.72 -3.06 -0.83
N GLU A 129 12.16 -3.10 -2.03
CA GLU A 129 11.56 -1.95 -2.71
C GLU A 129 10.08 -2.22 -2.88
N PHE A 130 9.24 -1.20 -2.66
CA PHE A 130 7.84 -1.31 -3.02
C PHE A 130 7.35 -0.04 -3.71
N ARG A 131 6.31 -0.21 -4.52
CA ARG A 131 5.56 0.87 -5.14
C ARG A 131 4.07 0.62 -4.96
N LEU A 132 3.37 1.67 -4.58
CA LEU A 132 1.92 1.72 -4.52
C LEU A 132 1.42 2.58 -5.67
N TRP A 133 0.47 2.05 -6.43
CA TRP A 133 -0.14 2.71 -7.57
C TRP A 133 -1.65 2.84 -7.36
N ASP A 134 -2.19 3.99 -7.70
CA ASP A 134 -3.62 4.16 -7.97
C ASP A 134 -3.87 3.64 -9.39
N VAL A 135 -4.68 2.58 -9.50
CA VAL A 135 -4.95 1.91 -10.80
C VAL A 135 -5.91 2.74 -11.66
N LEU A 136 -6.81 3.49 -11.03
CA LEU A 136 -7.80 4.30 -11.74
C LEU A 136 -7.19 5.61 -12.24
N ALA A 137 -6.42 6.29 -11.40
CA ALA A 137 -5.70 7.51 -11.75
C ALA A 137 -4.40 7.26 -12.53
N GLU A 138 -3.93 6.00 -12.64
CA GLU A 138 -2.68 5.60 -13.31
C GLU A 138 -1.43 6.30 -12.73
N GLN A 139 -1.44 6.59 -11.41
CA GLN A 139 -0.40 7.36 -10.75
C GLN A 139 0.28 6.58 -9.63
N GLN A 140 1.59 6.81 -9.48
CA GLN A 140 2.33 6.30 -8.34
C GLN A 140 2.05 7.15 -7.11
N MET A 141 1.51 6.52 -6.07
CA MET A 141 1.20 7.16 -4.79
C MET A 141 2.38 7.16 -3.83
N VAL A 142 3.14 6.04 -3.78
CA VAL A 142 4.32 5.85 -2.92
C VAL A 142 5.35 5.00 -3.65
N GLY A 143 6.62 5.26 -3.38
CA GLY A 143 7.74 4.41 -3.81
C GLY A 143 8.88 4.56 -2.81
N LEU A 144 9.17 3.48 -2.05
CA LEU A 144 10.20 3.46 -1.01
C LEU A 144 11.08 2.21 -1.12
N ALA A 145 12.28 2.31 -0.55
CA ALA A 145 13.22 1.20 -0.45
C ALA A 145 13.79 1.11 0.97
N TYR A 146 13.92 -0.12 1.47
CA TYR A 146 14.47 -0.43 2.78
C TYR A 146 15.68 -1.34 2.66
N PHE A 147 16.63 -1.19 3.57
CA PHE A 147 17.76 -2.08 3.73
C PHE A 147 17.74 -2.65 5.14
N THR A 148 17.83 -3.98 5.27
CA THR A 148 17.78 -4.66 6.55
C THR A 148 18.61 -5.94 6.54
N ASN A 149 18.83 -6.52 7.73
CA ASN A 149 19.28 -7.91 7.81
C ASN A 149 18.14 -8.82 7.30
N PRO A 150 18.44 -9.87 6.49
CA PRO A 150 17.45 -10.84 6.02
C PRO A 150 16.52 -11.39 7.11
N ASP A 151 17.00 -11.57 8.32
CA ASP A 151 16.22 -12.09 9.46
C ASP A 151 15.04 -11.17 9.86
N TYR A 152 15.13 -9.87 9.54
CA TYR A 152 14.08 -8.88 9.87
C TYR A 152 13.10 -8.61 8.74
N TRP A 153 13.01 -9.49 7.74
CA TRP A 153 12.14 -9.32 6.58
C TRP A 153 10.66 -9.12 6.96
N ARG A 154 10.18 -9.84 7.99
CA ARG A 154 8.78 -9.71 8.47
C ARG A 154 8.48 -8.30 8.95
N ARG A 155 9.38 -7.73 9.75
CA ARG A 155 9.23 -6.37 10.25
C ARG A 155 9.16 -5.35 9.10
N VAL A 156 9.95 -5.55 8.05
CA VAL A 156 9.88 -4.68 6.86
C VAL A 156 8.54 -4.82 6.14
N ALA A 157 7.95 -6.02 6.09
CA ALA A 157 6.60 -6.22 5.55
C ALA A 157 5.56 -5.42 6.33
N HIS A 158 5.56 -5.49 7.66
CA HIS A 158 4.66 -4.72 8.53
C HIS A 158 4.84 -3.20 8.35
N ILE A 159 6.08 -2.71 8.29
CA ILE A 159 6.37 -1.29 8.01
C ILE A 159 5.82 -0.86 6.65
N ILE A 160 5.93 -1.70 5.62
CA ILE A 160 5.37 -1.41 4.29
C ILE A 160 3.84 -1.38 4.36
N ALA A 161 3.21 -2.34 5.05
CA ALA A 161 1.77 -2.35 5.26
C ALA A 161 1.29 -1.07 5.97
N ASP A 162 2.02 -0.60 7.00
CA ASP A 162 1.76 0.67 7.69
C ASP A 162 1.83 1.87 6.74
N GLN A 163 2.83 1.93 5.87
CA GLN A 163 2.96 3.02 4.88
C GLN A 163 1.80 3.02 3.87
N ILE A 164 1.40 1.83 3.39
CA ILE A 164 0.27 1.68 2.48
C ILE A 164 -1.03 2.08 3.17
N TYR A 165 -1.26 1.58 4.37
CA TYR A 165 -2.42 1.91 5.19
C TYR A 165 -2.54 3.42 5.38
N LYS A 166 -1.46 4.04 5.87
CA LYS A 166 -1.41 5.50 6.09
C LYS A 166 -1.66 6.30 4.82
N ARG A 167 -1.11 5.85 3.68
CA ARG A 167 -1.27 6.57 2.41
C ARG A 167 -2.70 6.53 1.90
N LEU A 168 -3.41 5.41 2.10
CA LEU A 168 -4.77 5.19 1.60
C LEU A 168 -5.85 5.69 2.56
N THR A 169 -5.61 5.65 3.88
CA THR A 169 -6.61 6.04 4.90
C THR A 169 -6.36 7.43 5.50
N GLY A 170 -5.10 7.87 5.52
CA GLY A 170 -4.65 9.07 6.24
C GLY A 170 -4.30 8.80 7.71
N GLU A 171 -4.63 7.62 8.26
CA GLU A 171 -4.36 7.22 9.63
C GLU A 171 -3.06 6.45 9.74
N ASN A 172 -2.41 6.47 10.91
CA ASN A 172 -1.21 5.67 11.13
C ASN A 172 -1.54 4.18 11.13
N GLY A 173 -0.70 3.38 10.48
CA GLY A 173 -0.78 1.93 10.55
C GLY A 173 -0.37 1.41 11.94
N TYR A 174 -0.67 0.14 12.19
CA TYR A 174 -0.43 -0.53 13.48
C TYR A 174 0.17 -1.93 13.31
N PHE A 175 0.60 -2.29 12.09
CA PHE A 175 1.08 -3.64 11.79
C PHE A 175 2.49 -3.90 12.37
N ASP A 176 3.39 -2.89 12.41
CA ASP A 176 4.69 -2.99 13.13
C ASP A 176 4.51 -2.77 14.62
N THR A 177 3.56 -3.49 15.25
CA THR A 177 3.33 -3.46 16.70
C THR A 177 3.48 -4.85 17.32
N ARG A 178 3.55 -4.92 18.64
CA ARG A 178 3.67 -6.16 19.38
C ARG A 178 2.60 -6.25 20.44
N ILE A 179 2.14 -7.48 20.67
CA ILE A 179 1.19 -7.82 21.71
C ILE A 179 1.94 -8.41 22.87
N VAL A 180 1.77 -7.80 24.05
CA VAL A 180 2.26 -8.36 25.32
C VAL A 180 1.06 -8.91 26.07
N TYR A 181 1.15 -10.14 26.54
CA TYR A 181 0.04 -10.83 27.19
C TYR A 181 0.51 -11.83 28.27
N ILE A 182 -0.42 -12.24 29.12
CA ILE A 182 -0.18 -13.31 30.10
C ILE A 182 -0.60 -14.63 29.48
N SER A 183 0.35 -15.52 29.29
CA SER A 183 0.10 -16.90 28.89
C SER A 183 -0.10 -17.77 30.13
N GLU A 184 -1.20 -18.48 30.19
CA GLU A 184 -1.50 -19.43 31.28
C GLU A 184 -1.41 -20.86 30.78
N SER A 185 -0.79 -21.72 31.58
CA SER A 185 -0.67 -23.16 31.31
C SER A 185 -0.79 -23.99 32.59
N GLY A 186 -1.02 -25.30 32.47
CA GLY A 186 -1.18 -26.21 33.57
C GLY A 186 -2.62 -26.38 34.08
N PRO A 187 -2.86 -27.28 35.05
CA PRO A 187 -4.18 -27.57 35.58
C PRO A 187 -4.76 -26.39 36.37
N PRO A 188 -6.09 -26.30 36.56
CA PRO A 188 -6.74 -25.16 37.23
C PRO A 188 -6.19 -24.86 38.63
N THR A 189 -5.69 -25.88 39.34
CA THR A 189 -5.16 -25.77 40.69
C THR A 189 -3.69 -25.39 40.76
N GLN A 190 -2.97 -25.42 39.61
CA GLN A 190 -1.54 -25.10 39.52
C GLN A 190 -1.24 -24.39 38.21
N ARG A 191 -1.86 -23.23 38.00
CA ARG A 191 -1.65 -22.42 36.82
C ARG A 191 -0.28 -21.75 36.89
N VAL A 192 0.51 -21.96 35.82
CA VAL A 192 1.76 -21.22 35.60
C VAL A 192 1.44 -20.06 34.66
N LYS A 193 1.66 -18.83 35.12
CA LYS A 193 1.47 -17.62 34.37
C LYS A 193 2.82 -17.11 33.90
N ARG A 194 2.92 -16.75 32.61
CA ARG A 194 4.14 -16.21 32.02
C ARG A 194 3.80 -14.97 31.21
N LEU A 195 4.62 -13.93 31.36
CA LEU A 195 4.57 -12.79 30.47
C LEU A 195 5.13 -13.25 29.11
N ALA A 196 4.41 -13.00 28.06
CA ALA A 196 4.78 -13.34 26.69
C ALA A 196 4.62 -12.13 25.76
N ILE A 197 5.38 -12.14 24.68
CA ILE A 197 5.31 -11.14 23.62
C ILE A 197 5.29 -11.84 22.26
N MET A 198 4.55 -11.28 21.31
CA MET A 198 4.50 -11.72 19.92
C MET A 198 4.27 -10.50 19.00
N ASP A 199 4.54 -10.66 17.73
CA ASP A 199 4.11 -9.70 16.72
C ASP A 199 2.57 -9.72 16.61
N GLN A 200 1.98 -8.67 16.06
CA GLN A 200 0.52 -8.54 16.03
C GLN A 200 -0.19 -9.64 15.19
N ASP A 201 0.54 -10.32 14.32
CA ASP A 201 0.10 -11.45 13.50
C ASP A 201 0.29 -12.81 14.19
N GLY A 202 0.78 -12.83 15.45
CA GLY A 202 1.05 -14.02 16.23
C GLY A 202 2.44 -14.63 16.02
N ALA A 203 3.25 -14.10 15.10
CA ALA A 203 4.61 -14.58 14.87
C ALA A 203 5.57 -14.13 15.96
N ASN A 204 6.78 -14.70 15.96
CA ASN A 204 7.88 -14.34 16.87
C ASN A 204 7.50 -14.41 18.36
N HIS A 205 6.56 -15.32 18.70
CA HIS A 205 6.17 -15.58 20.10
C HIS A 205 7.36 -15.99 20.95
N ARG A 206 7.49 -15.36 22.12
CA ARG A 206 8.48 -15.75 23.14
C ARG A 206 7.99 -15.39 24.54
N PHE A 207 8.37 -16.21 25.53
CA PHE A 207 8.18 -15.88 26.92
C PHE A 207 9.24 -14.84 27.38
N LEU A 208 8.80 -13.88 28.17
CA LEU A 208 9.65 -12.88 28.83
C LEU A 208 9.99 -13.26 30.25
N THR A 209 9.16 -14.14 30.88
CA THR A 209 9.37 -14.69 32.25
C THR A 209 9.26 -16.20 32.22
N ASP A 210 9.86 -16.86 33.19
CA ASP A 210 9.81 -18.33 33.37
C ASP A 210 8.53 -18.83 34.06
N GLY A 211 7.74 -17.92 34.66
CA GLY A 211 6.53 -18.22 35.42
C GLY A 211 6.73 -18.43 36.90
N SER A 212 7.93 -18.20 37.42
CA SER A 212 8.23 -18.36 38.86
C SER A 212 7.74 -17.17 39.71
N SER A 213 7.51 -16.01 39.07
CA SER A 213 7.24 -14.73 39.77
C SER A 213 5.83 -14.18 39.55
N LEU A 214 5.02 -14.79 38.67
CA LEU A 214 3.63 -14.37 38.41
C LEU A 214 2.67 -15.37 39.08
N VAL A 215 2.27 -15.07 40.30
CA VAL A 215 1.28 -15.85 41.05
C VAL A 215 -0.12 -15.25 40.86
#